data_140d9571dc21f2a716a299a716d79655
#
_entry.id   140d9571dc21f2a716a299a716d79655
#
_cell.length_a   1.000
_cell.length_b   1.000
_cell.length_c   1.000
_cell.angle_alpha   90.00
_cell.angle_beta   90.00
_cell.angle_gamma   90.00
#
_symmetry.space_group_name_H-M   'P 1'
#
loop_
_entity.id
_entity.type
_entity.pdbx_description
1 polymer ?
#
loop_
_entity_poly.entity_id
_entity_poly.type
_entity_poly.pdbx_seq_one_letter_code
_entity_poly.pdbx_strand_id
1 'polypeptide(L)'
;MSGPECCSNPPTLNPTGGAGHVDNLAGLRTYFNGSPHSNRALLLVSDIYGFEAPNLRKLADKVAAAGYYVVVPDFFHGDPYNPDNSARPLPVWLKDNGADKGFEASKPLIEALKAKGVSAIGAVGFCWGAKVVVELAKNRLIQGAVLLHPSFVTLDDIKGVDIPIAVLGAEIDKMSPPELLKQFEEVLAAKPGVASYVKVFPKVSHGWSVRYDTEDAVAVKAAEEAHQDLLVWFDKHLK
;
A
#
# COMPACT_ATOMS: atom_id res chain seq x y z
N MET A 1 4.86 -7.58 -17.53
CA MET A 1 4.37 -6.41 -18.32
C MET A 1 3.21 -5.82 -17.53
N SER A 2 3.25 -4.52 -17.20
CA SER A 2 2.14 -3.81 -16.56
C SER A 2 0.97 -3.75 -17.53
N GLY A 3 -0.17 -4.34 -17.15
CA GLY A 3 -1.38 -4.32 -17.97
C GLY A 3 -2.13 -2.98 -17.89
N PRO A 4 -3.08 -2.73 -18.79
CA PRO A 4 -3.88 -1.50 -18.80
C PRO A 4 -4.69 -1.29 -17.50
N GLU A 5 -4.94 -2.33 -16.73
CA GLU A 5 -5.67 -2.27 -15.45
C GLU A 5 -4.91 -1.51 -14.36
N CYS A 6 -3.57 -1.53 -14.38
CA CYS A 6 -2.75 -0.74 -13.47
C CYS A 6 -3.04 0.77 -13.59
N CYS A 7 -3.48 1.21 -14.79
CA CYS A 7 -3.74 2.59 -15.14
C CYS A 7 -5.24 2.95 -15.18
N SER A 8 -6.14 2.01 -14.90
CA SER A 8 -7.58 2.28 -14.93
C SER A 8 -8.00 3.19 -13.77
N ASN A 9 -9.03 4.00 -14.02
CA ASN A 9 -9.64 4.93 -13.05
C ASN A 9 -8.60 5.83 -12.35
N PRO A 10 -7.85 6.66 -13.11
CA PRO A 10 -6.93 7.60 -12.50
C PRO A 10 -7.66 8.58 -11.59
N PRO A 11 -7.18 8.80 -10.35
CA PRO A 11 -7.80 9.78 -9.46
C PRO A 11 -7.49 11.21 -9.90
N THR A 12 -8.40 12.14 -9.64
CA THR A 12 -8.06 13.57 -9.66
C THR A 12 -7.27 13.88 -8.39
N LEU A 13 -5.99 14.19 -8.55
CA LEU A 13 -5.10 14.46 -7.42
C LEU A 13 -5.52 15.73 -6.67
N ASN A 14 -5.40 15.71 -5.34
CA ASN A 14 -5.72 16.85 -4.47
C ASN A 14 -4.59 17.06 -3.44
N PRO A 15 -3.67 17.99 -3.70
CA PRO A 15 -2.54 18.26 -2.80
C PRO A 15 -2.96 18.76 -1.40
N THR A 16 -4.15 19.29 -1.26
CA THR A 16 -4.69 19.82 0.02
C THR A 16 -5.74 18.91 0.66
N GLY A 17 -6.03 17.74 0.04
CA GLY A 17 -7.02 16.80 0.55
C GLY A 17 -6.57 16.07 1.81
N GLY A 18 -7.55 15.56 2.57
CA GLY A 18 -7.34 14.85 3.82
C GLY A 18 -7.40 15.76 5.05
N ALA A 19 -7.52 15.18 6.24
CA ALA A 19 -7.62 15.87 7.52
C ALA A 19 -6.24 16.08 8.19
N GLY A 20 -5.19 15.51 7.64
CA GLY A 20 -3.80 15.62 8.12
C GLY A 20 -3.06 16.82 7.52
N HIS A 21 -1.74 16.73 7.51
CA HIS A 21 -0.87 17.77 6.96
C HIS A 21 0.29 17.16 6.17
N VAL A 22 0.92 17.97 5.33
CA VAL A 22 2.12 17.57 4.57
C VAL A 22 3.34 18.25 5.15
N ASP A 23 4.38 17.44 5.43
CA ASP A 23 5.69 17.91 5.89
C ASP A 23 6.79 16.99 5.33
N ASN A 24 8.03 17.21 5.69
CA ASN A 24 9.16 16.38 5.27
C ASN A 24 9.46 15.27 6.27
N LEU A 25 9.66 14.05 5.78
CA LEU A 25 10.20 12.92 6.54
C LEU A 25 11.38 12.33 5.79
N ALA A 26 12.56 12.42 6.37
CA ALA A 26 13.79 11.86 5.78
C ALA A 26 14.03 12.27 4.30
N GLY A 27 13.70 13.53 3.96
CA GLY A 27 13.89 14.07 2.60
C GLY A 27 12.70 13.93 1.67
N LEU A 28 11.66 13.19 2.03
CA LEU A 28 10.44 13.06 1.23
C LEU A 28 9.29 13.91 1.77
N ARG A 29 8.57 14.61 0.87
CA ARG A 29 7.27 15.17 1.18
C ARG A 29 6.37 14.02 1.63
N THR A 30 5.71 14.18 2.76
CA THR A 30 4.95 13.09 3.38
C THR A 30 3.66 13.65 3.96
N TYR A 31 2.55 13.00 3.67
CA TYR A 31 1.29 13.28 4.36
C TYR A 31 1.27 12.54 5.69
N PHE A 32 0.94 13.28 6.75
CA PHE A 32 0.87 12.78 8.13
C PHE A 32 -0.54 12.92 8.67
N ASN A 33 -0.96 11.93 9.44
CA ASN A 33 -2.13 12.04 10.30
C ASN A 33 -1.98 11.14 11.54
N GLY A 34 -2.81 11.40 12.56
CA GLY A 34 -2.74 10.70 13.86
C GLY A 34 -1.74 11.32 14.82
N SER A 35 -1.65 10.75 16.01
CA SER A 35 -0.78 11.26 17.07
C SER A 35 0.69 10.96 16.79
N PRO A 36 1.57 11.96 16.74
CA PRO A 36 3.01 11.73 16.59
C PRO A 36 3.65 11.06 17.82
N HIS A 37 2.89 10.91 18.91
CA HIS A 37 3.29 10.20 20.13
C HIS A 37 2.81 8.74 20.16
N SER A 38 2.13 8.28 19.11
CA SER A 38 1.76 6.86 19.00
C SER A 38 3.01 6.01 18.83
N ASN A 39 3.10 4.94 19.61
CA ASN A 39 4.17 3.95 19.47
C ASN A 39 3.95 3.00 18.28
N ARG A 40 2.79 3.08 17.63
CA ARG A 40 2.45 2.28 16.43
C ARG A 40 2.29 3.20 15.23
N ALA A 41 3.04 2.93 14.16
CA ALA A 41 2.90 3.66 12.91
C ALA A 41 2.55 2.76 11.73
N LEU A 42 1.81 3.31 10.77
CA LEU A 42 1.56 2.68 9.48
C LEU A 42 2.13 3.54 8.34
N LEU A 43 3.02 2.92 7.57
CA LEU A 43 3.54 3.45 6.31
C LEU A 43 2.61 3.01 5.17
N LEU A 44 1.90 3.95 4.53
CA LEU A 44 1.08 3.69 3.37
C LEU A 44 1.89 4.02 2.10
N VAL A 45 2.14 3.00 1.30
CA VAL A 45 2.88 3.12 0.03
C VAL A 45 1.88 3.10 -1.12
N SER A 46 1.72 4.25 -1.77
CA SER A 46 0.72 4.50 -2.81
C SER A 46 0.85 3.58 -4.02
N ASP A 47 -0.18 3.55 -4.84
CA ASP A 47 -0.08 3.11 -6.22
C ASP A 47 0.68 4.15 -7.08
N ILE A 48 0.72 3.95 -8.40
CA ILE A 48 1.43 4.81 -9.36
C ILE A 48 0.92 6.27 -9.39
N TYR A 49 -0.25 6.56 -8.82
CA TYR A 49 -0.82 7.91 -8.78
C TYR A 49 -0.36 8.75 -7.59
N GLY A 50 0.41 8.16 -6.67
CA GLY A 50 1.11 8.89 -5.63
C GLY A 50 0.26 9.27 -4.42
N PHE A 51 0.88 10.00 -3.52
CA PHE A 51 0.37 10.30 -2.17
C PHE A 51 -0.72 11.39 -2.12
N GLU A 52 -1.00 12.06 -3.24
CA GLU A 52 -2.04 13.10 -3.33
C GLU A 52 -3.40 12.55 -3.80
N ALA A 53 -3.51 11.23 -3.99
CA ALA A 53 -4.75 10.56 -4.34
C ALA A 53 -5.78 10.68 -3.20
N PRO A 54 -6.99 11.23 -3.45
CA PRO A 54 -7.93 11.59 -2.38
C PRO A 54 -8.40 10.41 -1.53
N ASN A 55 -8.71 9.27 -2.16
CA ASN A 55 -9.18 8.09 -1.43
C ASN A 55 -8.07 7.44 -0.59
N LEU A 56 -6.80 7.53 -1.03
CA LEU A 56 -5.67 7.09 -0.23
C LEU A 56 -5.53 7.94 1.04
N ARG A 57 -5.69 9.28 0.93
CA ARG A 57 -5.66 10.16 2.11
C ARG A 57 -6.86 9.95 3.03
N LYS A 58 -8.07 9.72 2.48
CA LYS A 58 -9.24 9.31 3.28
C LYS A 58 -8.99 8.02 4.07
N LEU A 59 -8.33 7.05 3.44
CA LEU A 59 -7.92 5.82 4.14
C LEU A 59 -6.88 6.12 5.22
N ALA A 60 -5.87 6.96 4.94
CA ALA A 60 -4.89 7.38 5.92
C ALA A 60 -5.55 8.04 7.14
N ASP A 61 -6.56 8.90 6.92
CA ASP A 61 -7.33 9.54 7.99
C ASP A 61 -8.11 8.52 8.83
N LYS A 62 -8.67 7.50 8.18
CA LYS A 62 -9.38 6.40 8.83
C LYS A 62 -8.45 5.56 9.71
N VAL A 63 -7.25 5.26 9.21
CA VAL A 63 -6.21 4.54 9.94
C VAL A 63 -5.70 5.36 11.13
N ALA A 64 -5.55 6.66 10.96
CA ALA A 64 -5.19 7.57 12.03
C ALA A 64 -6.25 7.61 13.15
N ALA A 65 -7.54 7.63 12.78
CA ALA A 65 -8.65 7.56 13.72
C ALA A 65 -8.68 6.24 14.53
N ALA A 66 -8.09 5.17 14.01
CA ALA A 66 -7.90 3.91 14.72
C ALA A 66 -6.69 3.90 15.67
N GLY A 67 -6.00 5.04 15.85
CA GLY A 67 -4.93 5.21 16.84
C GLY A 67 -3.50 5.00 16.32
N TYR A 68 -3.31 4.93 15.02
CA TYR A 68 -1.98 4.84 14.41
C TYR A 68 -1.43 6.21 14.05
N TYR A 69 -0.11 6.37 14.13
CA TYR A 69 0.58 7.45 13.44
C TYR A 69 0.78 7.04 11.98
N VAL A 70 0.18 7.78 11.06
CA VAL A 70 0.14 7.42 9.64
C VAL A 70 1.05 8.31 8.84
N VAL A 71 1.85 7.71 7.96
CA VAL A 71 2.72 8.42 7.02
C VAL A 71 2.48 7.91 5.60
N VAL A 72 2.27 8.84 4.66
CA VAL A 72 2.09 8.55 3.23
C VAL A 72 3.12 9.36 2.44
N PRO A 73 4.31 8.80 2.17
CA PRO A 73 5.38 9.53 1.49
C PRO A 73 5.15 9.70 0.00
N ASP A 74 5.69 10.78 -0.55
CA ASP A 74 5.80 11.03 -1.99
C ASP A 74 7.03 10.28 -2.56
N PHE A 75 6.86 9.03 -2.92
CA PHE A 75 7.92 8.22 -3.52
C PHE A 75 8.30 8.66 -4.93
N PHE A 76 7.48 9.50 -5.56
CA PHE A 76 7.67 9.94 -6.94
C PHE A 76 8.16 11.39 -7.05
N HIS A 77 8.46 12.05 -5.93
CA HIS A 77 9.01 13.42 -5.89
C HIS A 77 8.16 14.45 -6.67
N GLY A 78 6.83 14.34 -6.61
CA GLY A 78 5.90 15.18 -7.33
C GLY A 78 5.68 14.80 -8.80
N ASP A 79 6.17 13.61 -9.20
CA ASP A 79 6.05 13.09 -10.58
C ASP A 79 5.31 11.73 -10.61
N PRO A 80 4.08 11.64 -10.10
CA PRO A 80 3.25 10.44 -10.22
C PRO A 80 2.96 10.14 -11.69
N TYR A 81 2.58 8.89 -11.98
CA TYR A 81 2.22 8.50 -13.34
C TYR A 81 1.03 9.31 -13.86
N ASN A 82 1.19 9.87 -15.05
CA ASN A 82 0.13 10.57 -15.79
C ASN A 82 -0.23 9.79 -17.06
N PRO A 83 -1.42 9.15 -17.13
CA PRO A 83 -1.84 8.37 -18.30
C PRO A 83 -2.05 9.23 -19.56
N ASP A 84 -2.29 10.54 -19.43
CA ASP A 84 -2.47 11.46 -20.57
C ASP A 84 -1.14 11.86 -21.22
N ASN A 85 -0.02 11.56 -20.57
CA ASN A 85 1.31 11.84 -21.13
C ASN A 85 1.75 10.70 -22.06
N SER A 86 1.34 10.76 -23.32
CA SER A 86 1.71 9.78 -24.35
C SER A 86 3.20 9.67 -24.62
N ALA A 87 3.98 10.72 -24.33
CA ALA A 87 5.45 10.71 -24.48
C ALA A 87 6.15 9.89 -23.38
N ARG A 88 5.46 9.62 -22.27
CA ARG A 88 6.01 8.86 -21.15
C ARG A 88 5.03 7.76 -20.69
N PRO A 89 4.81 6.72 -21.52
CA PRO A 89 3.93 5.61 -21.17
C PRO A 89 4.46 4.86 -19.93
N LEU A 90 3.59 4.10 -19.24
CA LEU A 90 3.91 3.44 -17.98
C LEU A 90 5.24 2.66 -17.98
N PRO A 91 5.61 1.89 -19.01
CA PRO A 91 6.91 1.20 -19.03
C PRO A 91 8.12 2.14 -19.04
N VAL A 92 7.98 3.36 -19.57
CA VAL A 92 9.03 4.39 -19.55
C VAL A 92 9.09 5.04 -18.16
N TRP A 93 7.94 5.41 -17.59
CA TRP A 93 7.85 5.98 -16.26
C TRP A 93 8.41 5.03 -15.19
N LEU A 94 8.16 3.73 -15.29
CA LEU A 94 8.65 2.70 -14.37
C LEU A 94 10.19 2.55 -14.37
N LYS A 95 10.90 2.95 -15.44
CA LYS A 95 12.37 2.95 -15.43
C LYS A 95 12.94 3.96 -14.43
N ASP A 96 12.24 5.09 -14.27
CA ASP A 96 12.62 6.13 -13.34
C ASP A 96 12.07 5.86 -11.93
N ASN A 97 10.92 5.16 -11.84
CA ASN A 97 10.14 4.94 -10.62
C ASN A 97 9.95 3.44 -10.30
N GLY A 98 11.05 2.69 -10.36
CA GLY A 98 11.04 1.27 -9.99
C GLY A 98 10.75 1.05 -8.51
N ALA A 99 10.11 -0.07 -8.15
CA ALA A 99 9.81 -0.42 -6.76
C ALA A 99 11.08 -0.66 -5.92
N ASP A 100 12.20 -0.99 -6.55
CA ASP A 100 13.52 -1.04 -5.92
C ASP A 100 13.95 0.32 -5.34
N LYS A 101 13.71 1.41 -6.07
CA LYS A 101 13.95 2.78 -5.57
C LYS A 101 13.02 3.11 -4.40
N GLY A 102 11.76 2.71 -4.48
CA GLY A 102 10.81 2.87 -3.38
C GLY A 102 11.23 2.11 -2.12
N PHE A 103 11.74 0.89 -2.28
CA PHE A 103 12.31 0.12 -1.18
C PHE A 103 13.49 0.84 -0.52
N GLU A 104 14.47 1.31 -1.30
CA GLU A 104 15.62 2.06 -0.77
C GLU A 104 15.20 3.36 -0.08
N ALA A 105 14.27 4.12 -0.67
CA ALA A 105 13.73 5.34 -0.09
C ALA A 105 12.94 5.10 1.21
N SER A 106 12.40 3.91 1.41
CA SER A 106 11.65 3.55 2.62
C SER A 106 12.54 3.35 3.85
N LYS A 107 13.80 2.96 3.68
CA LYS A 107 14.72 2.68 4.80
C LYS A 107 14.94 3.90 5.71
N PRO A 108 15.33 5.08 5.19
CA PRO A 108 15.49 6.26 6.03
C PRO A 108 14.17 6.75 6.65
N LEU A 109 13.02 6.51 6.03
CA LEU A 109 11.71 6.81 6.61
C LEU A 109 11.45 5.96 7.87
N ILE A 110 11.72 4.66 7.78
CA ILE A 110 11.58 3.72 8.89
C ILE A 110 12.50 4.11 10.04
N GLU A 111 13.75 4.44 9.77
CA GLU A 111 14.71 4.90 10.81
C GLU A 111 14.26 6.22 11.44
N ALA A 112 13.72 7.15 10.66
CA ALA A 112 13.17 8.41 11.18
C ALA A 112 11.95 8.17 12.09
N LEU A 113 11.08 7.21 11.78
CA LEU A 113 9.96 6.82 12.65
C LEU A 113 10.46 6.20 13.95
N LYS A 114 11.43 5.29 13.90
CA LYS A 114 12.07 4.71 15.08
C LYS A 114 12.71 5.79 15.97
N ALA A 115 13.42 6.75 15.37
CA ALA A 115 14.03 7.87 16.08
C ALA A 115 13.00 8.77 16.80
N LYS A 116 11.75 8.80 16.31
CA LYS A 116 10.62 9.49 16.97
C LYS A 116 9.97 8.67 18.09
N GLY A 117 10.46 7.47 18.39
CA GLY A 117 9.94 6.61 19.46
C GLY A 117 8.87 5.60 18.99
N VAL A 118 8.66 5.45 17.70
CA VAL A 118 7.77 4.41 17.16
C VAL A 118 8.44 3.04 17.37
N SER A 119 7.79 2.15 18.10
CA SER A 119 8.28 0.80 18.40
C SER A 119 7.71 -0.28 17.50
N ALA A 120 6.54 -0.05 16.90
CA ALA A 120 5.89 -0.99 15.99
C ALA A 120 5.50 -0.29 14.67
N ILE A 121 6.11 -0.73 13.57
CA ILE A 121 5.88 -0.17 12.24
C ILE A 121 5.28 -1.26 11.35
N GLY A 122 4.06 -1.01 10.86
CA GLY A 122 3.46 -1.78 9.78
C GLY A 122 3.53 -1.01 8.46
N ALA A 123 3.34 -1.71 7.37
CA ALA A 123 3.22 -1.08 6.06
C ALA A 123 2.07 -1.64 5.23
N VAL A 124 1.45 -0.76 4.47
CA VAL A 124 0.37 -1.07 3.53
C VAL A 124 0.82 -0.67 2.13
N GLY A 125 0.78 -1.60 1.19
CA GLY A 125 1.15 -1.34 -0.19
C GLY A 125 -0.01 -1.52 -1.15
N PHE A 126 -0.21 -0.54 -2.02
CA PHE A 126 -1.25 -0.53 -3.04
C PHE A 126 -0.62 -0.69 -4.42
N CYS A 127 -1.03 -1.68 -5.22
CA CYS A 127 -0.54 -1.88 -6.57
C CYS A 127 1.01 -1.91 -6.62
N TRP A 128 1.65 -0.90 -7.19
CA TRP A 128 3.11 -0.70 -7.19
C TRP A 128 3.70 -0.72 -5.77
N GLY A 129 3.06 -0.07 -4.83
CA GLY A 129 3.48 -0.01 -3.43
C GLY A 129 3.50 -1.37 -2.74
N ALA A 130 2.71 -2.33 -3.21
CA ALA A 130 2.72 -3.69 -2.66
C ALA A 130 4.08 -4.38 -2.90
N LYS A 131 4.75 -4.10 -4.03
CA LYS A 131 6.11 -4.61 -4.28
C LYS A 131 7.12 -4.00 -3.31
N VAL A 132 7.01 -2.73 -3.00
CA VAL A 132 7.85 -2.07 -1.99
C VAL A 132 7.65 -2.71 -0.62
N VAL A 133 6.38 -2.89 -0.21
CA VAL A 133 6.04 -3.42 1.11
C VAL A 133 6.47 -4.88 1.28
N VAL A 134 6.33 -5.72 0.25
CA VAL A 134 6.79 -7.12 0.35
C VAL A 134 8.32 -7.19 0.47
N GLU A 135 9.06 -6.29 -0.18
CA GLU A 135 10.52 -6.20 0.02
C GLU A 135 10.88 -5.75 1.45
N LEU A 136 10.15 -4.80 2.02
CA LEU A 136 10.31 -4.42 3.44
C LEU A 136 10.04 -5.60 4.38
N ALA A 137 9.00 -6.39 4.09
CA ALA A 137 8.62 -7.56 4.86
C ALA A 137 9.70 -8.67 4.80
N LYS A 138 10.22 -8.98 3.60
CA LYS A 138 11.32 -9.94 3.40
C LYS A 138 12.58 -9.57 4.17
N ASN A 139 12.87 -8.28 4.25
CA ASN A 139 14.04 -7.76 4.95
C ASN A 139 13.78 -7.47 6.45
N ARG A 140 12.60 -7.80 6.98
CA ARG A 140 12.20 -7.61 8.38
C ARG A 140 12.35 -6.16 8.87
N LEU A 141 12.17 -5.20 7.97
CA LEU A 141 12.25 -3.77 8.30
C LEU A 141 10.98 -3.26 8.96
N ILE A 142 9.88 -4.01 8.84
CA ILE A 142 8.56 -3.76 9.42
C ILE A 142 8.07 -5.00 10.18
N GLN A 143 7.05 -4.83 11.04
CA GLN A 143 6.52 -5.91 11.88
C GLN A 143 5.20 -6.52 11.38
N GLY A 144 4.56 -5.89 10.39
CA GLY A 144 3.34 -6.39 9.76
C GLY A 144 3.13 -5.76 8.40
N ALA A 145 2.53 -6.50 7.48
CA ALA A 145 2.29 -6.06 6.11
C ALA A 145 0.86 -6.31 5.65
N VAL A 146 0.32 -5.40 4.84
CA VAL A 146 -0.90 -5.61 4.06
C VAL A 146 -0.63 -5.20 2.61
N LEU A 147 -0.92 -6.10 1.68
CA LEU A 147 -0.82 -5.86 0.24
C LEU A 147 -2.22 -5.79 -0.35
N LEU A 148 -2.59 -4.67 -0.97
CA LEU A 148 -3.86 -4.52 -1.67
C LEU A 148 -3.64 -4.48 -3.18
N HIS A 149 -4.40 -5.29 -3.92
CA HIS A 149 -4.29 -5.44 -5.39
C HIS A 149 -2.82 -5.38 -5.87
N PRO A 150 -1.98 -6.32 -5.40
CA PRO A 150 -0.55 -6.21 -5.59
C PRO A 150 -0.15 -6.26 -7.07
N SER A 151 0.86 -5.45 -7.44
CA SER A 151 1.55 -5.55 -8.73
C SER A 151 3.00 -5.94 -8.50
N PHE A 152 3.57 -6.70 -9.45
CA PHE A 152 4.99 -7.09 -9.46
C PHE A 152 5.43 -8.02 -8.30
N VAL A 153 4.51 -8.46 -7.47
CA VAL A 153 4.78 -9.42 -6.38
C VAL A 153 4.82 -10.83 -6.96
N THR A 154 5.87 -11.58 -6.62
CA THR A 154 6.10 -12.94 -7.10
C THR A 154 5.95 -13.98 -5.98
N LEU A 155 5.84 -15.25 -6.35
CA LEU A 155 5.88 -16.35 -5.37
C LEU A 155 7.17 -16.37 -4.55
N ASP A 156 8.30 -16.00 -5.15
CA ASP A 156 9.57 -15.97 -4.43
C ASP A 156 9.63 -14.82 -3.43
N ASP A 157 8.94 -13.71 -3.71
CA ASP A 157 8.76 -12.65 -2.72
C ASP A 157 8.00 -13.18 -1.50
N ILE A 158 6.87 -13.84 -1.73
CA ILE A 158 6.03 -14.39 -0.66
C ILE A 158 6.76 -15.48 0.15
N LYS A 159 7.54 -16.35 -0.50
CA LYS A 159 8.39 -17.32 0.20
C LYS A 159 9.39 -16.66 1.16
N GLY A 160 9.89 -15.49 0.79
CA GLY A 160 10.84 -14.73 1.61
C GLY A 160 10.25 -14.00 2.81
N VAL A 161 8.92 -13.88 2.93
CA VAL A 161 8.27 -13.16 4.04
C VAL A 161 8.22 -14.01 5.29
N ASP A 162 8.69 -13.46 6.43
CA ASP A 162 8.72 -14.12 7.74
C ASP A 162 8.03 -13.28 8.84
N ILE A 163 7.18 -12.34 8.46
CA ILE A 163 6.38 -11.51 9.37
C ILE A 163 4.90 -11.67 9.05
N PRO A 164 3.98 -11.27 9.94
CA PRO A 164 2.55 -11.28 9.65
C PRO A 164 2.21 -10.51 8.36
N ILE A 165 1.50 -11.16 7.43
CA ILE A 165 1.14 -10.58 6.14
C ILE A 165 -0.30 -10.90 5.74
N ALA A 166 -1.03 -9.87 5.29
CA ALA A 166 -2.32 -10.03 4.61
C ALA A 166 -2.19 -9.63 3.13
N VAL A 167 -2.88 -10.37 2.26
CA VAL A 167 -2.97 -10.08 0.82
C VAL A 167 -4.45 -9.99 0.43
N LEU A 168 -4.87 -8.82 0.00
CA LEU A 168 -6.23 -8.50 -0.38
C LEU A 168 -6.27 -8.24 -1.89
N GLY A 169 -6.82 -9.17 -2.65
CA GLY A 169 -6.84 -9.11 -4.11
C GLY A 169 -8.23 -8.92 -4.69
N ALA A 170 -8.30 -8.59 -5.96
CA ALA A 170 -9.53 -8.44 -6.73
C ALA A 170 -9.80 -9.69 -7.57
N GLU A 171 -11.09 -10.00 -7.78
CA GLU A 171 -11.50 -11.08 -8.68
C GLU A 171 -11.12 -10.77 -10.14
N ILE A 172 -11.20 -9.50 -10.54
CA ILE A 172 -10.91 -9.04 -11.90
C ILE A 172 -9.57 -8.30 -11.90
N ASP A 173 -8.48 -9.07 -11.89
CA ASP A 173 -7.13 -8.49 -11.85
C ASP A 173 -6.15 -9.37 -12.65
N LYS A 174 -5.52 -8.80 -13.67
CA LYS A 174 -4.48 -9.50 -14.46
C LYS A 174 -3.08 -9.32 -13.89
N MET A 175 -2.88 -8.36 -12.98
CA MET A 175 -1.60 -8.15 -12.32
C MET A 175 -1.37 -9.17 -11.22
N SER A 176 -2.42 -9.48 -10.46
CA SER A 176 -2.44 -10.54 -9.46
C SER A 176 -3.76 -11.30 -9.53
N PRO A 177 -3.93 -12.17 -10.53
CA PRO A 177 -5.16 -12.93 -10.71
C PRO A 177 -5.43 -13.87 -9.52
N PRO A 178 -6.70 -14.28 -9.30
CA PRO A 178 -7.08 -15.17 -8.20
C PRO A 178 -6.23 -16.44 -8.09
N GLU A 179 -5.78 -17.00 -9.22
CA GLU A 179 -4.93 -18.17 -9.27
C GLU A 179 -3.54 -17.91 -8.66
N LEU A 180 -2.98 -16.72 -8.86
CA LEU A 180 -1.72 -16.32 -8.24
C LEU A 180 -1.90 -16.08 -6.74
N LEU A 181 -3.01 -15.46 -6.34
CA LEU A 181 -3.32 -15.24 -4.91
C LEU A 181 -3.51 -16.56 -4.17
N LYS A 182 -4.12 -17.55 -4.80
CA LYS A 182 -4.22 -18.90 -4.26
C LYS A 182 -2.84 -19.53 -4.04
N GLN A 183 -1.92 -19.35 -4.98
CA GLN A 183 -0.54 -19.83 -4.80
C GLN A 183 0.18 -19.08 -3.66
N PHE A 184 -0.10 -17.77 -3.47
CA PHE A 184 0.41 -17.05 -2.30
C PHE A 184 -0.11 -17.63 -0.99
N GLU A 185 -1.41 -17.96 -0.94
CA GLU A 185 -2.03 -18.59 0.22
C GLU A 185 -1.40 -19.95 0.53
N GLU A 186 -1.19 -20.80 -0.48
CA GLU A 186 -0.55 -22.12 -0.34
C GLU A 186 0.89 -22.00 0.21
N VAL A 187 1.67 -21.05 -0.31
CA VAL A 187 3.04 -20.78 0.17
C VAL A 187 3.04 -20.31 1.62
N LEU A 188 2.14 -19.41 1.98
CA LEU A 188 2.05 -18.87 3.35
C LEU A 188 1.52 -19.93 4.33
N ALA A 189 0.57 -20.76 3.95
CA ALA A 189 0.05 -21.85 4.76
C ALA A 189 1.12 -22.89 5.09
N ALA A 190 2.13 -23.04 4.24
CA ALA A 190 3.30 -23.90 4.50
C ALA A 190 4.32 -23.31 5.49
N LYS A 191 4.08 -22.09 6.01
CA LYS A 191 4.94 -21.36 6.97
C LYS A 191 4.25 -21.23 8.34
N PRO A 192 4.26 -22.25 9.20
CA PRO A 192 3.45 -22.28 10.44
C PRO A 192 3.82 -21.18 11.46
N GLY A 193 4.99 -20.55 11.32
CA GLY A 193 5.43 -19.43 12.17
C GLY A 193 4.99 -18.06 11.65
N VAL A 194 4.33 -17.98 10.49
CA VAL A 194 3.93 -16.71 9.87
C VAL A 194 2.41 -16.61 9.86
N ALA A 195 1.87 -15.66 10.61
CA ALA A 195 0.45 -15.34 10.51
C ALA A 195 0.16 -14.79 9.11
N SER A 196 -0.85 -15.33 8.44
CA SER A 196 -1.22 -14.92 7.09
C SER A 196 -2.73 -14.88 6.87
N TYR A 197 -3.15 -14.02 5.96
CA TYR A 197 -4.53 -13.88 5.51
C TYR A 197 -4.53 -13.54 4.02
N VAL A 198 -5.22 -14.32 3.21
CA VAL A 198 -5.41 -14.05 1.78
C VAL A 198 -6.89 -14.02 1.47
N LYS A 199 -7.35 -12.96 0.81
CA LYS A 199 -8.76 -12.80 0.44
C LYS A 199 -8.88 -12.21 -0.96
N VAL A 200 -9.77 -12.81 -1.76
CA VAL A 200 -10.18 -12.29 -3.06
C VAL A 200 -11.55 -11.62 -2.92
N PHE A 201 -11.63 -10.35 -3.27
CA PHE A 201 -12.88 -9.59 -3.25
C PHE A 201 -13.63 -9.80 -4.55
N PRO A 202 -14.90 -10.25 -4.50
CA PRO A 202 -15.67 -10.55 -5.69
C PRO A 202 -16.12 -9.27 -6.41
N LYS A 203 -16.24 -9.32 -7.73
CA LYS A 203 -16.80 -8.27 -8.60
C LYS A 203 -16.05 -6.94 -8.57
N VAL A 204 -14.87 -6.89 -8.02
CA VAL A 204 -14.01 -5.70 -8.04
C VAL A 204 -12.82 -5.90 -8.96
N SER A 205 -12.30 -4.79 -9.48
CA SER A 205 -11.13 -4.77 -10.37
C SER A 205 -9.91 -4.21 -9.65
N HIS A 206 -8.74 -4.35 -10.27
CA HIS A 206 -7.48 -3.78 -9.78
C HIS A 206 -7.65 -2.31 -9.37
N GLY A 207 -7.17 -1.94 -8.18
CA GLY A 207 -7.25 -0.57 -7.66
C GLY A 207 -8.50 -0.24 -6.85
N TRP A 208 -9.48 -1.14 -6.72
CA TRP A 208 -10.78 -0.89 -6.10
C TRP A 208 -10.70 -0.27 -4.69
N SER A 209 -9.64 -0.50 -3.96
CA SER A 209 -9.55 -0.08 -2.57
C SER A 209 -9.22 1.41 -2.39
N VAL A 210 -8.65 2.06 -3.43
CA VAL A 210 -8.25 3.49 -3.41
C VAL A 210 -8.64 4.27 -4.68
N ARG A 211 -9.15 3.59 -5.70
CA ARG A 211 -9.56 4.20 -6.98
C ARG A 211 -11.03 3.92 -7.29
N TYR A 212 -11.89 4.13 -6.33
CA TYR A 212 -13.35 3.96 -6.46
C TYR A 212 -14.05 5.31 -6.56
N ASP A 213 -15.19 5.29 -7.24
CA ASP A 213 -16.12 6.43 -7.25
C ASP A 213 -16.83 6.50 -5.89
N THR A 214 -16.76 7.63 -5.23
CA THR A 214 -17.40 7.86 -3.93
C THR A 214 -18.92 7.95 -4.00
N GLU A 215 -19.47 8.15 -5.20
CA GLU A 215 -20.92 8.17 -5.46
C GLU A 215 -21.47 6.76 -5.77
N ASP A 216 -20.59 5.79 -6.05
CA ASP A 216 -20.99 4.40 -6.23
C ASP A 216 -20.98 3.66 -4.89
N ALA A 217 -22.17 3.48 -4.31
CA ALA A 217 -22.34 2.82 -3.02
C ALA A 217 -21.80 1.37 -3.00
N VAL A 218 -21.80 0.65 -4.12
CA VAL A 218 -21.28 -0.72 -4.23
C VAL A 218 -19.76 -0.71 -4.19
N ALA A 219 -19.14 0.19 -4.94
CA ALA A 219 -17.68 0.36 -4.95
C ALA A 219 -17.17 0.84 -3.58
N VAL A 220 -17.87 1.81 -2.96
CA VAL A 220 -17.57 2.29 -1.61
C VAL A 220 -17.63 1.13 -0.61
N LYS A 221 -18.69 0.31 -0.62
CA LYS A 221 -18.85 -0.82 0.29
C LYS A 221 -17.70 -1.82 0.16
N ALA A 222 -17.29 -2.15 -1.06
CA ALA A 222 -16.20 -3.08 -1.29
C ALA A 222 -14.85 -2.52 -0.80
N ALA A 223 -14.59 -1.22 -1.01
CA ALA A 223 -13.41 -0.55 -0.49
C ALA A 223 -13.40 -0.50 1.04
N GLU A 224 -14.54 -0.15 1.66
CA GLU A 224 -14.70 -0.12 3.12
C GLU A 224 -14.46 -1.48 3.78
N GLU A 225 -14.90 -2.57 3.17
CA GLU A 225 -14.63 -3.93 3.64
C GLU A 225 -13.14 -4.23 3.63
N ALA A 226 -12.41 -3.87 2.56
CA ALA A 226 -10.96 -4.03 2.50
C ALA A 226 -10.23 -3.17 3.54
N HIS A 227 -10.70 -1.93 3.78
CA HIS A 227 -10.16 -1.06 4.81
C HIS A 227 -10.38 -1.63 6.22
N GLN A 228 -11.53 -2.26 6.46
CA GLN A 228 -11.81 -2.90 7.75
C GLN A 228 -10.93 -4.13 7.95
N ASP A 229 -10.74 -4.98 6.94
CA ASP A 229 -9.84 -6.13 7.01
C ASP A 229 -8.39 -5.69 7.33
N LEU A 230 -7.94 -4.60 6.72
CA LEU A 230 -6.64 -3.99 6.98
C LEU A 230 -6.51 -3.56 8.46
N LEU A 231 -7.49 -2.85 9.00
CA LEU A 231 -7.49 -2.38 10.39
C LEU A 231 -7.51 -3.53 11.38
N VAL A 232 -8.37 -4.52 11.17
CA VAL A 232 -8.45 -5.74 12.00
C VAL A 232 -7.11 -6.48 11.97
N TRP A 233 -6.47 -6.57 10.80
CA TRP A 233 -5.16 -7.20 10.66
C TRP A 233 -4.10 -6.54 11.52
N PHE A 234 -3.94 -5.23 11.42
CA PHE A 234 -2.91 -4.52 12.20
C PHE A 234 -3.24 -4.46 13.69
N ASP A 235 -4.50 -4.35 14.07
CA ASP A 235 -4.86 -4.38 15.49
C ASP A 235 -4.49 -5.73 16.14
N LYS A 236 -4.59 -6.81 15.40
CA LYS A 236 -4.21 -8.14 15.86
C LYS A 236 -2.70 -8.37 15.88
N HIS A 237 -1.97 -7.89 14.89
CA HIS A 237 -0.60 -8.31 14.62
C HIS A 237 0.47 -7.23 14.84
N LEU A 238 0.11 -5.96 14.99
CA LEU A 238 1.04 -4.87 15.25
C LEU A 238 0.91 -4.41 16.70
N LYS A 239 1.77 -4.95 17.58
CA LYS A 239 1.76 -4.71 19.04
C LYS A 239 2.90 -3.82 19.47
#